data_b691fda2d66e0eb5b7fdfad677b37b2d
#
_entry.id   b691fda2d66e0eb5b7fdfad677b37b2d
#
_cell.length_a   1.000
_cell.length_b   1.000
_cell.length_c   1.000
_cell.angle_alpha   90.00
_cell.angle_beta   90.00
_cell.angle_gamma   90.00
#
_symmetry.space_group_name_H-M   'P 1'
#
loop_
_entity.id
_entity.type
_entity.pdbx_description
1 polymer ?
#
loop_
_entity_poly.entity_id
_entity_poly.type
_entity_poly.pdbx_seq_one_letter_code
_entity_poly.pdbx_strand_id
1 'polypeptide(L)'
;MQVLGQATVVQYEWCGAWVVGARGSYDMQSITHLADALDTAAKRHAKVILDASGITFADSTLLNLLILTHQTADFRVAAPTAQLRRLLELTGVDTVLKVRATMEEAVAC
;
A
#
# COMPACT_ATOMS: atom_id res chain seq x y z
N MET A 1 -20.31 -2.09 -17.75
CA MET A 1 -19.47 -3.25 -18.05
C MET A 1 -18.62 -3.63 -16.84
N GLN A 2 -18.55 -4.90 -16.57
CA GLN A 2 -17.77 -5.39 -15.45
C GLN A 2 -16.33 -5.65 -15.86
N VAL A 3 -15.39 -5.15 -15.07
CA VAL A 3 -13.98 -5.40 -15.31
C VAL A 3 -13.45 -6.18 -14.11
N LEU A 4 -13.01 -7.41 -14.35
CA LEU A 4 -12.43 -8.23 -13.29
C LEU A 4 -11.08 -7.66 -12.87
N GLY A 5 -10.84 -7.64 -11.57
CA GLY A 5 -9.58 -7.12 -11.04
C GLY A 5 -9.46 -5.62 -11.08
N GLN A 6 -10.57 -4.92 -11.25
CA GLN A 6 -10.56 -3.46 -11.27
C GLN A 6 -9.98 -2.93 -9.95
N ALA A 7 -9.01 -2.01 -10.07
CA ALA A 7 -8.37 -1.41 -8.92
C ALA A 7 -9.27 -0.36 -8.30
N THR A 8 -9.41 -0.39 -6.97
CA THR A 8 -10.15 0.63 -6.23
C THR A 8 -9.33 1.09 -5.05
N VAL A 9 -9.53 2.34 -4.65
CA VAL A 9 -8.82 2.95 -3.52
C VAL A 9 -9.84 3.59 -2.60
N VAL A 10 -9.75 3.29 -1.30
CA VAL A 10 -10.54 3.96 -0.27
C VAL A 10 -9.59 4.62 0.72
N GLN A 11 -10.04 5.69 1.37
CA GLN A 11 -9.20 6.42 2.30
C GLN A 11 -10.01 6.79 3.53
N TYR A 12 -9.38 6.68 4.71
CA TYR A 12 -10.03 7.07 5.97
C TYR A 12 -8.97 7.26 7.06
N GLU A 13 -9.37 7.94 8.13
CA GLU A 13 -8.52 8.09 9.31
C GLU A 13 -8.83 6.97 10.30
N TRP A 14 -7.78 6.42 10.94
CA TRP A 14 -7.94 5.38 11.93
C TRP A 14 -6.80 5.43 12.92
N CYS A 15 -7.13 5.60 14.21
CA CYS A 15 -6.17 5.57 15.31
C CYS A 15 -4.98 6.53 15.10
N GLY A 16 -5.25 7.71 14.58
CA GLY A 16 -4.22 8.73 14.37
C GLY A 16 -3.39 8.56 13.12
N ALA A 17 -3.72 7.59 12.27
CA ALA A 17 -3.04 7.37 11.01
C ALA A 17 -4.01 7.57 9.84
N TRP A 18 -3.48 7.95 8.70
CA TRP A 18 -4.26 8.02 7.47
C TRP A 18 -4.11 6.69 6.74
N VAL A 19 -5.23 6.03 6.48
CA VAL A 19 -5.24 4.71 5.86
C VAL A 19 -5.68 4.85 4.41
N VAL A 20 -4.87 4.26 3.52
CA VAL A 20 -5.21 4.11 2.11
C VAL A 20 -5.42 2.62 1.88
N GLY A 21 -6.65 2.23 1.60
CA GLY A 21 -6.99 0.84 1.31
C GLY A 21 -6.99 0.60 -0.19
N ALA A 22 -6.21 -0.37 -0.64
CA ALA A 22 -6.08 -0.70 -2.04
C ALA A 22 -6.64 -2.08 -2.32
N ARG A 23 -7.44 -2.20 -3.37
CA ARG A 23 -8.05 -3.46 -3.79
C ARG A 23 -7.86 -3.67 -5.27
N GLY A 24 -7.66 -4.92 -5.66
CA GLY A 24 -7.56 -5.31 -7.05
C GLY A 24 -6.14 -5.45 -7.53
N SER A 25 -5.97 -5.36 -8.85
CA SER A 25 -4.69 -5.53 -9.52
C SER A 25 -4.05 -4.19 -9.79
N TYR A 26 -2.77 -4.08 -9.48
CA TYR A 26 -2.02 -2.83 -9.70
C TYR A 26 -0.83 -3.09 -10.59
N ASP A 27 -0.88 -2.49 -11.78
CA ASP A 27 0.18 -2.53 -12.78
C ASP A 27 0.37 -1.12 -13.34
N MET A 28 1.15 -0.99 -14.40
CA MET A 28 1.44 0.31 -15.01
C MET A 28 0.19 1.09 -15.42
N GLN A 29 -0.89 0.39 -15.77
CA GLN A 29 -2.10 1.06 -16.26
C GLN A 29 -3.03 1.48 -15.14
N SER A 30 -3.03 0.75 -14.02
CA SER A 30 -3.98 0.98 -12.92
C SER A 30 -3.37 1.68 -11.73
N ILE A 31 -2.07 1.95 -11.74
CA ILE A 31 -1.35 2.47 -10.57
C ILE A 31 -1.67 3.94 -10.25
N THR A 32 -2.16 4.70 -11.21
CA THR A 32 -2.25 6.16 -11.09
C THR A 32 -3.08 6.60 -9.89
N HIS A 33 -4.26 6.00 -9.69
CA HIS A 33 -5.13 6.39 -8.57
C HIS A 33 -4.47 6.12 -7.22
N LEU A 34 -3.79 4.98 -7.11
CA LEU A 34 -3.10 4.65 -5.87
C LEU A 34 -1.90 5.57 -5.65
N ALA A 35 -1.16 5.88 -6.72
CA ALA A 35 -0.03 6.78 -6.64
C ALA A 35 -0.47 8.17 -6.17
N ASP A 36 -1.56 8.68 -6.73
CA ASP A 36 -2.09 9.98 -6.33
C ASP A 36 -2.55 9.98 -4.88
N ALA A 37 -3.23 8.92 -4.46
CA ALA A 37 -3.72 8.81 -3.09
C ALA A 37 -2.56 8.76 -2.09
N LEU A 38 -1.54 7.97 -2.36
CA LEU A 38 -0.38 7.87 -1.48
C LEU A 38 0.44 9.15 -1.46
N ASP A 39 0.61 9.80 -2.61
CA ASP A 39 1.35 11.05 -2.68
C ASP A 39 0.66 12.15 -1.86
N THR A 40 -0.65 12.28 -2.01
CA THR A 40 -1.41 13.26 -1.26
C THR A 40 -1.38 12.95 0.24
N ALA A 41 -1.57 11.68 0.59
CA ALA A 41 -1.55 11.26 1.99
C ALA A 41 -0.18 11.53 2.63
N ALA A 42 0.90 11.23 1.92
CA ALA A 42 2.25 11.44 2.44
C ALA A 42 2.56 12.91 2.68
N LYS A 43 1.97 13.79 1.89
CA LYS A 43 2.18 15.24 2.05
C LYS A 43 1.34 15.84 3.17
N ARG A 44 0.22 15.22 3.52
CA ARG A 44 -0.74 15.78 4.47
C ARG A 44 -0.72 15.13 5.84
N HIS A 45 -0.19 13.92 5.95
CA HIS A 45 -0.27 13.15 7.17
C HIS A 45 1.10 12.63 7.56
N ALA A 46 1.39 12.64 8.86
CA ALA A 46 2.67 12.18 9.36
C ALA A 46 2.80 10.66 9.26
N LYS A 47 1.69 9.95 9.46
CA LYS A 47 1.67 8.49 9.41
C LYS A 47 0.67 8.02 8.38
N VAL A 48 1.13 7.22 7.43
CA VAL A 48 0.30 6.68 6.36
C VAL A 48 0.41 5.16 6.39
N ILE A 49 -0.75 4.49 6.33
CA ILE A 49 -0.81 3.03 6.30
C ILE A 49 -1.48 2.61 5.01
N LEU A 50 -0.85 1.70 4.28
CA LEU A 50 -1.48 1.05 3.14
C LEU A 50 -2.10 -0.26 3.64
N ASP A 51 -3.42 -0.36 3.56
CA ASP A 51 -4.11 -1.62 3.80
C ASP A 51 -4.03 -2.43 2.51
N ALA A 52 -3.15 -3.41 2.50
CA ALA A 52 -2.83 -4.18 1.31
C ALA A 52 -3.60 -5.51 1.23
N SER A 53 -4.58 -5.71 2.12
CA SER A 53 -5.29 -6.99 2.20
C SER A 53 -6.14 -7.30 0.97
N GLY A 54 -6.49 -6.30 0.19
CA GLY A 54 -7.29 -6.47 -1.02
C GLY A 54 -6.48 -6.49 -2.32
N ILE A 55 -5.16 -6.38 -2.26
CA ILE A 55 -4.34 -6.36 -3.47
C ILE A 55 -4.19 -7.78 -3.99
N THR A 56 -4.71 -8.04 -5.20
CA THR A 56 -4.71 -9.38 -5.78
C THR A 56 -3.54 -9.60 -6.72
N PHE A 57 -2.96 -8.54 -7.28
CA PHE A 57 -1.82 -8.62 -8.17
C PHE A 57 -1.00 -7.35 -8.05
N ALA A 58 0.32 -7.51 -8.08
CA ALA A 58 1.25 -6.39 -8.04
C ALA A 58 2.50 -6.74 -8.83
N ASP A 59 3.13 -5.72 -9.39
CA ASP A 59 4.40 -5.87 -10.10
C ASP A 59 5.39 -4.84 -9.56
N SER A 60 6.52 -4.69 -10.26
CA SER A 60 7.57 -3.77 -9.84
C SER A 60 7.10 -2.31 -9.80
N THR A 61 6.06 -1.96 -10.56
CA THR A 61 5.50 -0.62 -10.55
C THR A 61 4.94 -0.30 -9.16
N LEU A 62 4.18 -1.24 -8.58
CA LEU A 62 3.68 -1.05 -7.22
C LEU A 62 4.81 -1.02 -6.21
N LEU A 63 5.78 -1.91 -6.32
CA LEU A 63 6.90 -1.94 -5.37
C LEU A 63 7.67 -0.61 -5.38
N ASN A 64 7.91 -0.05 -6.55
CA ASN A 64 8.58 1.23 -6.67
C ASN A 64 7.79 2.35 -6.00
N LEU A 65 6.47 2.35 -6.20
CA LEU A 65 5.59 3.33 -5.56
C LEU A 65 5.67 3.25 -4.04
N LEU A 66 5.67 2.03 -3.49
CA LEU A 66 5.75 1.85 -2.04
C LEU A 66 7.07 2.38 -1.49
N ILE A 67 8.16 2.13 -2.18
CA ILE A 67 9.47 2.63 -1.78
C ILE A 67 9.49 4.16 -1.79
N LEU A 68 8.96 4.78 -2.84
CA LEU A 68 8.91 6.23 -2.93
C LEU A 68 8.07 6.84 -1.81
N THR A 69 6.94 6.21 -1.48
CA THR A 69 6.08 6.69 -0.39
C THR A 69 6.81 6.58 0.95
N HIS A 70 7.54 5.50 1.15
CA HIS A 70 8.33 5.31 2.37
C HIS A 70 9.38 6.41 2.56
N GLN A 71 9.93 6.92 1.47
CA GLN A 71 10.93 7.98 1.53
C GLN A 71 10.32 9.34 1.88
N THR A 72 9.01 9.49 1.71
CA THR A 72 8.32 10.78 1.90
C THR A 72 7.67 10.91 3.28
N ALA A 73 7.18 9.81 3.85
CA ALA A 73 6.42 9.85 5.10
C ALA A 73 6.71 8.61 5.95
N ASP A 74 6.20 8.60 7.18
CA ASP A 74 6.19 7.38 8.01
C ASP A 74 5.11 6.45 7.43
N PHE A 75 5.54 5.60 6.52
CA PHE A 75 4.68 4.76 5.72
C PHE A 75 4.79 3.30 6.15
N ARG A 76 3.65 2.63 6.28
CA ARG A 76 3.59 1.24 6.70
C ARG A 76 2.66 0.46 5.79
N VAL A 77 3.02 -0.79 5.50
CA VAL A 77 2.20 -1.71 4.71
C VAL A 77 1.58 -2.71 5.67
N ALA A 78 0.26 -2.78 5.69
CA ALA A 78 -0.48 -3.61 6.61
C ALA A 78 -1.18 -4.76 5.89
N ALA A 79 -1.15 -5.93 6.52
CA ALA A 79 -1.92 -7.10 6.11
C ALA A 79 -1.77 -7.47 4.63
N PRO A 80 -0.54 -7.53 4.09
CA PRO A 80 -0.37 -7.87 2.68
C PRO A 80 -0.91 -9.27 2.40
N THR A 81 -1.47 -9.46 1.20
CA THR A 81 -1.85 -10.80 0.76
C THR A 81 -0.62 -11.68 0.71
N ALA A 82 -0.83 -13.00 0.73
CA ALA A 82 0.28 -13.94 0.65
C ALA A 82 1.12 -13.71 -0.60
N GLN A 83 0.48 -13.41 -1.73
CA GLN A 83 1.18 -13.14 -2.97
C GLN A 83 2.04 -11.89 -2.88
N LEU A 84 1.50 -10.81 -2.33
CA LEU A 84 2.27 -9.57 -2.17
C LEU A 84 3.40 -9.76 -1.19
N ARG A 85 3.15 -10.42 -0.06
CA ARG A 85 4.19 -10.70 0.93
C ARG A 85 5.35 -11.46 0.31
N ARG A 86 5.03 -12.48 -0.48
CA ARG A 86 6.06 -13.27 -1.15
C ARG A 86 6.88 -12.42 -2.11
N LEU A 87 6.21 -11.54 -2.86
CA LEU A 87 6.90 -10.65 -3.78
C LEU A 87 7.84 -9.70 -3.03
N LEU A 88 7.37 -9.15 -1.91
CA LEU A 88 8.20 -8.29 -1.08
C LEU A 88 9.43 -9.01 -0.55
N GLU A 89 9.26 -10.27 -0.13
CA GLU A 89 10.37 -11.08 0.39
C GLU A 89 11.37 -11.43 -0.70
N LEU A 90 10.87 -11.86 -1.86
CA LEU A 90 11.74 -12.28 -2.96
C LEU A 90 12.57 -11.12 -3.52
N THR A 91 12.04 -9.91 -3.49
CA THR A 91 12.73 -8.73 -3.99
C THR A 91 13.56 -8.03 -2.91
N GLY A 92 13.42 -8.43 -1.64
CA GLY A 92 14.10 -7.80 -0.53
C GLY A 92 13.48 -6.48 -0.10
N VAL A 93 12.37 -6.08 -0.69
CA VAL A 93 11.72 -4.81 -0.37
C VAL A 93 11.16 -4.81 1.05
N ASP A 94 10.84 -5.96 1.60
CA ASP A 94 10.38 -6.09 2.97
C ASP A 94 11.44 -5.65 4.00
N THR A 95 12.70 -5.59 3.61
CA THR A 95 13.75 -5.07 4.49
C THR A 95 13.82 -3.54 4.49
N VAL A 96 13.24 -2.91 3.48
CA VAL A 96 13.20 -1.45 3.35
C VAL A 96 11.91 -0.90 3.95
N LEU A 97 10.78 -1.55 3.68
CA LEU A 97 9.48 -1.10 4.11
C LEU A 97 9.12 -1.63 5.50
N LYS A 98 8.28 -0.88 6.20
CA LYS A 98 7.71 -1.35 7.46
C LYS A 98 6.46 -2.17 7.13
N VAL A 99 6.61 -3.48 7.08
CA VAL A 99 5.52 -4.40 6.74
C VAL A 99 5.01 -5.05 8.03
N ARG A 100 3.70 -4.99 8.24
CA ARG A 100 3.06 -5.55 9.43
C ARG A 100 1.96 -6.50 9.04
N ALA A 101 1.74 -7.53 9.85
CA ALA A 101 0.77 -8.57 9.54
C ALA A 101 -0.67 -8.08 9.67
N THR A 102 -0.93 -7.10 10.54
CA THR A 102 -2.28 -6.60 10.80
C THR A 102 -2.29 -5.08 10.81
N MET A 103 -3.50 -4.53 10.66
CA MET A 103 -3.71 -3.09 10.78
C MET A 103 -3.36 -2.59 12.17
N GLU A 104 -3.71 -3.36 13.19
CA GLU A 104 -3.42 -3.00 14.58
C GLU A 104 -1.91 -2.88 14.81
N GLU A 105 -1.14 -3.81 14.28
CA GLU A 105 0.32 -3.75 14.40
C GLU A 105 0.89 -2.55 13.64
N ALA A 106 0.32 -2.24 12.48
CA ALA A 106 0.79 -1.12 11.69
C ALA A 106 0.57 0.22 12.41
N VAL A 107 -0.55 0.36 13.10
CA VAL A 107 -0.86 1.58 13.83
C VAL A 107 0.01 1.71 15.08
N ALA A 108 0.28 0.61 15.76
CA ALA A 108 0.99 0.61 17.04
C ALA A 108 2.46 0.99 16.92
N CYS A 109 3.04 0.80 15.75
CA CYS A 109 4.49 1.03 15.57
C CYS A 109 4.85 2.49 15.45
#